data_2e5fb5f74f356107ad734b33f591593d
#
_entry.id   2e5fb5f74f356107ad734b33f591593d
#
_cell.length_a   1.000
_cell.length_b   1.000
_cell.length_c   1.000
_cell.angle_alpha   90.00
_cell.angle_beta   90.00
_cell.angle_gamma   90.00
#
_symmetry.space_group_name_H-M   'P 1'
#
loop_
_entity.id
_entity.type
_entity.pdbx_description
1 polymer ?
#
loop_
_entity_poly.entity_id
_entity_poly.type
_entity_poly.pdbx_seq_one_letter_code
_entity_poly.pdbx_strand_id
1 'polypeptide(L)'
;MTISMFQCLLIGLWTAFCLAGMLFGIYTNRCLVMAAGVGLILGDLPTGLAMGAVGELAFMGFGVSQGGSVPPNPMGPGIVGTIIAITMKDSGIDVGSALALSFPFAVAFQFVITATYTFATTLTSYAYKALDKKNFRGFRIAANATVCVFAVVGFIIGFGGAFSSEGLQKVISLIPA
;
A
#
# COMPACT_ATOMS: atom_id res chain seq x y z
N MET A 1 -1.86 -15.31 -14.93
CA MET A 1 -0.99 -14.29 -15.61
C MET A 1 0.27 -14.11 -14.78
N THR A 2 1.46 -14.12 -15.40
CA THR A 2 2.75 -13.84 -14.71
C THR A 2 3.08 -12.35 -14.80
N ILE A 3 3.55 -11.78 -13.69
CA ILE A 3 3.93 -10.36 -13.65
C ILE A 3 5.41 -10.23 -14.02
N SER A 4 5.72 -9.38 -15.00
CA SER A 4 7.12 -9.14 -15.39
C SER A 4 7.88 -8.37 -14.31
N MET A 5 9.21 -8.53 -14.25
CA MET A 5 10.06 -7.79 -13.31
C MET A 5 9.89 -6.26 -13.46
N PHE A 6 9.68 -5.80 -14.69
CA PHE A 6 9.44 -4.38 -14.96
C PHE A 6 8.12 -3.89 -14.35
N GLN A 7 7.04 -4.70 -14.45
CA GLN A 7 5.75 -4.39 -13.80
C GLN A 7 5.88 -4.41 -12.28
N CYS A 8 6.63 -5.36 -11.70
CA CYS A 8 6.90 -5.37 -10.25
C CYS A 8 7.57 -4.07 -9.80
N LEU A 9 8.55 -3.58 -10.56
CA LEU A 9 9.25 -2.34 -10.27
C LEU A 9 8.32 -1.13 -10.38
N LEU A 10 7.46 -1.08 -11.40
CA LEU A 10 6.46 -0.01 -11.56
C LEU A 10 5.44 -0.02 -10.42
N ILE A 11 4.96 -1.20 -9.98
CA ILE A 11 4.05 -1.33 -8.84
C ILE A 11 4.73 -0.85 -7.56
N GLY A 12 6.00 -1.20 -7.35
CA GLY A 12 6.79 -0.70 -6.22
C GLY A 12 6.90 0.82 -6.23
N LEU A 13 7.24 1.43 -7.36
CA LEU A 13 7.32 2.90 -7.50
C LEU A 13 5.96 3.58 -7.32
N TRP A 14 4.88 2.99 -7.86
CA TRP A 14 3.53 3.48 -7.68
C TRP A 14 3.12 3.47 -6.21
N THR A 15 3.39 2.38 -5.51
CA THR A 15 3.07 2.25 -4.08
C THR A 15 3.90 3.23 -3.24
N ALA A 16 5.19 3.42 -3.58
CA ALA A 16 6.04 4.43 -2.95
C ALA A 16 5.46 5.84 -3.10
N PHE A 17 5.02 6.19 -4.32
CA PHE A 17 4.37 7.47 -4.58
C PHE A 17 3.06 7.62 -3.79
N CYS A 18 2.22 6.58 -3.76
CA CYS A 18 0.96 6.63 -3.02
C CYS A 18 1.19 6.84 -1.51
N LEU A 19 2.19 6.17 -0.94
CA LEU A 19 2.48 6.28 0.49
C LEU A 19 3.17 7.61 0.85
N ALA A 20 4.10 8.08 0.01
CA ALA A 20 4.71 9.40 0.18
C ALA A 20 3.69 10.53 0.01
N GLY A 21 2.78 10.41 -0.95
CA GLY A 21 1.75 11.42 -1.23
C GLY A 21 0.80 11.65 -0.06
N MET A 22 0.58 10.63 0.77
CA MET A 22 -0.18 10.77 2.01
C MET A 22 0.38 11.87 2.92
N LEU A 23 1.71 11.97 3.03
CA LEU A 23 2.37 12.98 3.87
C LEU A 23 2.24 14.41 3.33
N PHE A 24 1.95 14.54 2.04
CA PHE A 24 1.66 15.83 1.40
C PHE A 24 0.17 16.18 1.41
N GLY A 25 -0.69 15.35 2.01
CA GLY A 25 -2.14 15.57 2.02
C GLY A 25 -2.84 15.32 0.68
N ILE A 26 -2.20 14.57 -0.23
CA ILE A 26 -2.73 14.25 -1.57
C ILE A 26 -3.57 12.97 -1.54
N TYR A 27 -4.00 12.45 -0.47
CA TYR A 27 -4.89 11.27 -0.33
C TYR A 27 -4.64 10.11 -1.32
N THR A 28 -3.41 9.96 -1.81
CA THR A 28 -3.01 8.91 -2.76
C THR A 28 -2.99 7.50 -2.14
N ASN A 29 -3.04 7.43 -0.82
CA ASN A 29 -3.11 6.19 -0.06
C ASN A 29 -4.53 5.58 0.02
N ARG A 30 -5.45 6.03 -0.84
CA ARG A 30 -6.81 5.47 -0.96
C ARG A 30 -6.79 4.20 -1.79
N CYS A 31 -7.62 3.23 -1.40
CA CYS A 31 -7.70 1.93 -2.08
C CYS A 31 -7.99 2.09 -3.58
N LEU A 32 -8.92 2.98 -3.93
CA LEU A 32 -9.30 3.26 -5.33
C LEU A 32 -8.10 3.78 -6.14
N VAL A 33 -7.31 4.69 -5.59
CA VAL A 33 -6.15 5.27 -6.28
C VAL A 33 -5.05 4.22 -6.48
N MET A 34 -4.74 3.46 -5.42
CA MET A 34 -3.72 2.41 -5.48
C MET A 34 -4.10 1.33 -6.49
N ALA A 35 -5.35 0.84 -6.43
CA ALA A 35 -5.86 -0.19 -7.32
C ALA A 35 -5.92 0.25 -8.78
N ALA A 36 -6.32 1.50 -9.05
CA ALA A 36 -6.32 2.05 -10.41
C ALA A 36 -4.91 2.04 -11.03
N GLY A 37 -3.88 2.44 -10.28
CA GLY A 37 -2.50 2.41 -10.77
C GLY A 37 -1.98 1.00 -11.01
N VAL A 38 -2.28 0.05 -10.12
CA VAL A 38 -1.93 -1.37 -10.33
C VAL A 38 -2.66 -1.92 -11.56
N GLY A 39 -3.95 -1.61 -11.73
CA GLY A 39 -4.74 -1.98 -12.90
C GLY A 39 -4.16 -1.44 -14.21
N LEU A 40 -3.71 -0.18 -14.23
CA LEU A 40 -3.02 0.41 -15.38
C LEU A 40 -1.70 -0.32 -15.70
N ILE A 41 -0.88 -0.59 -14.70
CA ILE A 41 0.42 -1.24 -14.87
C ILE A 41 0.26 -2.68 -15.36
N LEU A 42 -0.76 -3.39 -14.89
CA LEU A 42 -1.04 -4.78 -15.30
C LEU A 42 -1.87 -4.89 -16.57
N GLY A 43 -2.42 -3.78 -17.09
CA GLY A 43 -3.19 -3.72 -18.33
C GLY A 43 -4.67 -4.12 -18.18
N ASP A 44 -5.20 -4.20 -16.95
CA ASP A 44 -6.63 -4.45 -16.67
C ASP A 44 -7.18 -3.38 -15.71
N LEU A 45 -7.30 -2.17 -16.22
CA LEU A 45 -7.85 -1.03 -15.48
C LEU A 45 -9.29 -1.26 -14.98
N PRO A 46 -10.20 -1.89 -15.76
CA PRO A 46 -11.56 -2.15 -15.27
C PRO A 46 -11.60 -3.01 -14.01
N THR A 47 -10.82 -4.09 -13.97
CA THR A 47 -10.71 -4.95 -12.76
C THR A 47 -10.04 -4.19 -11.61
N GLY A 48 -9.00 -3.38 -11.89
CA GLY A 48 -8.38 -2.51 -10.90
C GLY A 48 -9.35 -1.52 -10.29
N LEU A 49 -10.15 -0.82 -11.11
CA LEU A 49 -11.16 0.10 -10.62
C LEU A 49 -12.27 -0.58 -9.82
N ALA A 50 -12.74 -1.75 -10.27
CA ALA A 50 -13.74 -2.53 -9.54
C ALA A 50 -13.22 -2.95 -8.17
N MET A 51 -11.97 -3.47 -8.11
CA MET A 51 -11.33 -3.84 -6.84
C MET A 51 -11.12 -2.63 -5.93
N GLY A 52 -10.69 -1.51 -6.52
CA GLY A 52 -10.51 -0.25 -5.78
C GLY A 52 -11.81 0.27 -5.20
N ALA A 53 -12.91 0.23 -5.96
CA ALA A 53 -14.22 0.69 -5.50
C ALA A 53 -14.76 -0.17 -4.36
N VAL A 54 -14.70 -1.51 -4.50
CA VAL A 54 -15.17 -2.43 -3.44
C VAL A 54 -14.27 -2.32 -2.20
N GLY A 55 -12.95 -2.25 -2.38
CA GLY A 55 -12.01 -2.04 -1.28
C GLY A 55 -12.20 -0.69 -0.59
N GLU A 56 -12.47 0.38 -1.34
CA GLU A 56 -12.77 1.70 -0.77
C GLU A 56 -14.01 1.68 0.11
N LEU A 57 -15.08 1.02 -0.35
CA LEU A 57 -16.33 0.87 0.40
C LEU A 57 -16.15 -0.01 1.64
N ALA A 58 -15.43 -1.12 1.52
CA ALA A 58 -15.16 -2.03 2.63
C ALA A 58 -14.29 -1.40 3.72
N PHE A 59 -13.38 -0.51 3.33
CA PHE A 59 -12.46 0.18 4.24
C PHE A 59 -12.88 1.63 4.53
N MET A 60 -14.06 2.05 4.07
CA MET A 60 -14.62 3.37 4.34
C MET A 60 -14.86 3.54 5.84
N GLY A 61 -14.32 4.62 6.41
CA GLY A 61 -14.38 4.87 7.85
C GLY A 61 -13.20 4.31 8.64
N PHE A 62 -12.42 3.38 8.12
CA PHE A 62 -11.20 2.90 8.76
C PHE A 62 -10.05 3.93 8.77
N GLY A 63 -10.16 5.01 7.99
CA GLY A 63 -9.19 6.10 8.02
C GLY A 63 -9.37 7.04 9.20
N VAL A 64 -10.44 6.91 9.96
CA VAL A 64 -10.73 7.69 11.18
C VAL A 64 -10.41 6.81 12.37
N SER A 65 -9.14 6.77 12.78
CA SER A 65 -8.75 6.08 14.02
C SER A 65 -9.26 6.88 15.20
N GLN A 66 -10.38 6.44 15.76
CA GLN A 66 -10.89 6.96 17.02
C GLN A 66 -10.56 5.97 18.16
N GLY A 67 -10.07 6.50 19.26
CA GLY A 67 -9.90 5.73 20.47
C GLY A 67 -8.84 4.63 20.46
N GLY A 68 -7.76 4.77 19.68
CA GLY A 68 -6.66 3.80 19.65
C GLY A 68 -6.94 2.54 18.82
N SER A 69 -8.02 2.49 18.08
CA SER A 69 -8.29 1.44 17.11
C SER A 69 -7.28 1.53 15.96
N VAL A 70 -6.65 0.42 15.60
CA VAL A 70 -5.73 0.30 14.47
C VAL A 70 -6.45 -0.45 13.35
N PRO A 71 -7.06 0.25 12.38
CA PRO A 71 -7.79 -0.40 11.30
C PRO A 71 -6.83 -1.08 10.33
N PRO A 72 -7.29 -2.10 9.58
CA PRO A 72 -6.52 -2.70 8.50
C PRO A 72 -6.16 -1.67 7.42
N ASN A 73 -4.98 -1.82 6.81
CA ASN A 73 -4.47 -0.84 5.86
C ASN A 73 -5.07 -1.03 4.46
N PRO A 74 -5.56 0.04 3.80
CA PRO A 74 -6.13 -0.03 2.45
C PRO A 74 -5.13 -0.46 1.36
N MET A 75 -3.82 -0.53 1.66
CA MET A 75 -2.81 -1.12 0.76
C MET A 75 -3.03 -2.62 0.55
N GLY A 76 -3.63 -3.33 1.51
CA GLY A 76 -3.98 -4.74 1.33
C GLY A 76 -4.85 -4.94 0.10
N PRO A 77 -6.10 -4.45 0.09
CA PRO A 77 -6.96 -4.56 -1.09
C PRO A 77 -6.46 -3.73 -2.28
N GLY A 78 -5.94 -2.52 -2.05
CA GLY A 78 -5.52 -1.62 -3.13
C GLY A 78 -4.33 -2.13 -3.95
N ILE A 79 -3.41 -2.85 -3.36
CA ILE A 79 -2.23 -3.42 -4.06
C ILE A 79 -2.39 -4.93 -4.21
N VAL A 80 -2.37 -5.68 -3.11
CA VAL A 80 -2.35 -7.15 -3.16
C VAL A 80 -3.69 -7.71 -3.69
N GLY A 81 -4.81 -7.17 -3.20
CA GLY A 81 -6.13 -7.59 -3.70
C GLY A 81 -6.30 -7.34 -5.19
N THR A 82 -5.80 -6.21 -5.70
CA THR A 82 -5.85 -5.90 -7.14
C THR A 82 -4.94 -6.83 -7.94
N ILE A 83 -3.75 -7.15 -7.43
CA ILE A 83 -2.86 -8.16 -8.05
C ILE A 83 -3.57 -9.51 -8.12
N ILE A 84 -4.18 -9.99 -7.03
CA ILE A 84 -4.92 -11.25 -7.00
C ILE A 84 -6.07 -11.22 -7.99
N ALA A 85 -6.92 -10.18 -7.95
CA ALA A 85 -8.09 -10.05 -8.81
C ALA A 85 -7.73 -10.09 -10.30
N ILE A 86 -6.62 -9.47 -10.70
CA ILE A 86 -6.18 -9.44 -12.11
C ILE A 86 -5.49 -10.76 -12.49
N THR A 87 -4.55 -11.23 -11.67
CA THR A 87 -3.72 -12.38 -12.04
C THR A 87 -4.44 -13.72 -11.95
N MET A 88 -5.47 -13.81 -11.11
CA MET A 88 -6.26 -15.04 -10.91
C MET A 88 -7.69 -14.96 -11.49
N LYS A 89 -7.97 -13.94 -12.29
CA LYS A 89 -9.27 -13.76 -12.97
C LYS A 89 -9.69 -15.00 -13.76
N ASP A 90 -8.76 -15.56 -14.54
CA ASP A 90 -8.99 -16.77 -15.34
C ASP A 90 -9.21 -18.03 -14.48
N SER A 91 -8.83 -18.01 -13.23
CA SER A 91 -9.04 -19.08 -12.24
C SER A 91 -10.38 -18.96 -11.50
N GLY A 92 -11.23 -18.02 -11.89
CA GLY A 92 -12.57 -17.83 -11.31
C GLY A 92 -12.57 -17.01 -10.00
N ILE A 93 -11.46 -16.39 -9.60
CA ILE A 93 -11.42 -15.49 -8.45
C ILE A 93 -12.08 -14.17 -8.84
N ASP A 94 -13.23 -13.89 -8.24
CA ASP A 94 -13.92 -12.62 -8.38
C ASP A 94 -13.35 -11.52 -7.44
N VAL A 95 -13.81 -10.29 -7.62
CA VAL A 95 -13.36 -9.13 -6.82
C VAL A 95 -13.67 -9.30 -5.33
N GLY A 96 -14.80 -9.93 -4.98
CA GLY A 96 -15.17 -10.17 -3.59
C GLY A 96 -14.21 -11.16 -2.90
N SER A 97 -13.90 -12.26 -3.58
CA SER A 97 -12.93 -13.25 -3.11
C SER A 97 -11.52 -12.66 -3.00
N ALA A 98 -11.09 -11.85 -3.97
CA ALA A 98 -9.82 -11.16 -3.93
C ALA A 98 -9.73 -10.17 -2.75
N LEU A 99 -10.84 -9.47 -2.44
CA LEU A 99 -10.93 -8.61 -1.27
C LEU A 99 -10.69 -9.41 0.03
N ALA A 100 -11.41 -10.54 0.19
CA ALA A 100 -11.28 -11.39 1.37
C ALA A 100 -9.84 -11.94 1.52
N LEU A 101 -9.23 -12.40 0.43
CA LEU A 101 -7.86 -12.92 0.40
C LEU A 101 -6.80 -11.81 0.69
N SER A 102 -7.11 -10.55 0.43
CA SER A 102 -6.23 -9.42 0.70
C SER A 102 -6.25 -8.96 2.17
N PHE A 103 -7.25 -9.36 2.95
CA PHE A 103 -7.45 -8.88 4.31
C PHE A 103 -6.27 -9.19 5.28
N PRO A 104 -5.68 -10.40 5.30
CA PRO A 104 -4.50 -10.68 6.12
C PRO A 104 -3.33 -9.74 5.81
N PHE A 105 -3.14 -9.38 4.54
CA PHE A 105 -2.12 -8.43 4.11
C PHE A 105 -2.42 -7.02 4.58
N ALA A 106 -3.70 -6.62 4.58
CA ALA A 106 -4.11 -5.33 5.11
C ALA A 106 -3.76 -5.18 6.60
N VAL A 107 -3.95 -6.24 7.39
CA VAL A 107 -3.55 -6.28 8.80
C VAL A 107 -2.03 -6.24 8.95
N ALA A 108 -1.30 -7.08 8.21
CA ALA A 108 0.17 -7.13 8.26
C ALA A 108 0.79 -5.77 7.86
N PHE A 109 0.30 -5.14 6.80
CA PHE A 109 0.79 -3.83 6.36
C PHE A 109 0.50 -2.73 7.37
N GLN A 110 -0.62 -2.82 8.11
CA GLN A 110 -0.90 -1.86 9.16
C GLN A 110 0.15 -1.92 10.28
N PHE A 111 0.62 -3.10 10.66
CA PHE A 111 1.73 -3.21 11.63
C PHE A 111 3.01 -2.57 11.10
N VAL A 112 3.37 -2.81 9.84
CA VAL A 112 4.53 -2.20 9.20
C VAL A 112 4.40 -0.67 9.18
N ILE A 113 3.24 -0.15 8.79
CA ILE A 113 3.00 1.30 8.76
C ILE A 113 3.04 1.91 10.16
N THR A 114 2.46 1.25 11.16
CA THR A 114 2.51 1.70 12.55
C THR A 114 3.96 1.76 13.06
N ALA A 115 4.77 0.73 12.78
CA ALA A 115 6.19 0.74 13.11
C ALA A 115 6.94 1.87 12.39
N THR A 116 6.60 2.14 11.13
CA THR A 116 7.17 3.26 10.35
C THR A 116 6.84 4.61 10.97
N TYR A 117 5.60 4.83 11.41
CA TYR A 117 5.22 6.04 12.14
C TYR A 117 5.99 6.17 13.46
N THR A 118 6.12 5.08 14.21
CA THR A 118 6.91 5.07 15.46
C THR A 118 8.37 5.46 15.20
N PHE A 119 8.97 4.92 14.15
CA PHE A 119 10.32 5.34 13.74
C PHE A 119 10.37 6.82 13.33
N ALA A 120 9.37 7.29 12.58
CA ALA A 120 9.30 8.69 12.13
C ALA A 120 9.22 9.70 13.29
N THR A 121 8.72 9.30 14.48
CA THR A 121 8.71 10.18 15.66
C THR A 121 10.12 10.57 16.09
N THR A 122 11.13 9.72 15.88
CA THR A 122 12.54 10.03 16.16
C THR A 122 13.05 11.14 15.24
N LEU A 123 12.69 11.09 13.95
CA LEU A 123 13.01 12.14 12.98
C LEU A 123 12.32 13.46 13.32
N THR A 124 11.07 13.39 13.77
CA THR A 124 10.31 14.56 14.24
C THR A 124 10.98 15.20 15.44
N SER A 125 11.42 14.40 16.42
CA SER A 125 12.16 14.90 17.59
C SER A 125 13.47 15.58 17.20
N TYR A 126 14.18 15.04 16.21
CA TYR A 126 15.37 15.69 15.66
C TYR A 126 15.04 17.01 14.95
N ALA A 127 13.94 17.05 14.20
CA ALA A 127 13.48 18.26 13.51
C ALA A 127 13.18 19.39 14.51
N TYR A 128 12.50 19.11 15.62
CA TYR A 128 12.26 20.09 16.68
C TYR A 128 13.58 20.62 17.30
N LYS A 129 14.50 19.72 17.65
CA LYS A 129 15.82 20.14 18.19
C LYS A 129 16.62 20.98 17.20
N ALA A 130 16.49 20.71 15.89
CA ALA A 130 17.14 21.52 14.87
C ALA A 130 16.50 22.92 14.78
N LEU A 131 15.17 23.00 14.92
CA LEU A 131 14.44 24.26 14.91
C LEU A 131 14.78 25.14 16.11
N ASP A 132 14.87 24.57 17.31
CA ASP A 132 15.28 25.27 18.55
C ASP A 132 16.66 25.90 18.39
N LYS A 133 17.58 25.23 17.68
CA LYS A 133 18.91 25.72 17.34
C LYS A 133 18.94 26.66 16.12
N LYS A 134 17.76 27.04 15.58
CA LYS A 134 17.63 27.82 14.32
C LYS A 134 18.35 27.19 13.12
N ASN A 135 18.52 25.85 13.14
CA ASN A 135 19.16 25.11 12.06
C ASN A 135 18.08 24.65 11.04
N PHE A 136 17.67 25.55 10.16
CA PHE A 136 16.64 25.28 9.14
C PHE A 136 17.06 24.21 8.12
N ARG A 137 18.39 24.04 7.90
CA ARG A 137 18.88 22.96 7.03
C ARG A 137 18.65 21.60 7.67
N GLY A 138 18.96 21.45 8.95
CA GLY A 138 18.71 20.20 9.69
C GLY A 138 17.22 19.86 9.76
N PHE A 139 16.36 20.86 9.98
CA PHE A 139 14.91 20.69 9.95
C PHE A 139 14.42 20.15 8.60
N ARG A 140 14.86 20.76 7.48
CA ARG A 140 14.47 20.32 6.13
C ARG A 140 14.96 18.93 5.80
N ILE A 141 16.17 18.56 6.25
CA ILE A 141 16.70 17.20 6.06
C ILE A 141 15.81 16.17 6.80
N ALA A 142 15.44 16.45 8.05
CA ALA A 142 14.59 15.55 8.82
C ALA A 142 13.19 15.40 8.21
N ALA A 143 12.59 16.48 7.74
CA ALA A 143 11.29 16.45 7.06
C ALA A 143 11.33 15.61 5.78
N ASN A 144 12.34 15.82 4.93
CA ASN A 144 12.50 15.05 3.70
C ASN A 144 12.84 13.57 4.00
N ALA A 145 13.63 13.29 5.03
CA ALA A 145 13.94 11.92 5.45
C ALA A 145 12.68 11.14 5.84
N THR A 146 11.72 11.78 6.49
CA THR A 146 10.43 11.15 6.80
C THR A 146 9.70 10.72 5.54
N VAL A 147 9.61 11.58 4.53
CA VAL A 147 8.99 11.25 3.24
C VAL A 147 9.72 10.10 2.56
N CYS A 148 11.05 10.12 2.54
CA CYS A 148 11.87 9.05 1.95
C CYS A 148 11.65 7.70 2.64
N VAL A 149 11.54 7.68 3.97
CA VAL A 149 11.27 6.44 4.72
C VAL A 149 9.94 5.83 4.29
N PHE A 150 8.86 6.63 4.23
CA PHE A 150 7.56 6.15 3.78
C PHE A 150 7.58 5.70 2.31
N ALA A 151 8.28 6.41 1.43
CA ALA A 151 8.46 6.00 0.05
C ALA A 151 9.18 4.64 -0.07
N VAL A 152 10.27 4.43 0.68
CA VAL A 152 11.00 3.16 0.70
C VAL A 152 10.14 2.02 1.22
N VAL A 153 9.40 2.23 2.32
CA VAL A 153 8.48 1.22 2.85
C VAL A 153 7.39 0.89 1.83
N GLY A 154 6.80 1.90 1.19
CA GLY A 154 5.82 1.71 0.12
C GLY A 154 6.39 0.91 -1.05
N PHE A 155 7.62 1.22 -1.48
CA PHE A 155 8.30 0.48 -2.54
C PHE A 155 8.48 -0.99 -2.17
N ILE A 156 8.98 -1.28 -0.98
CA ILE A 156 9.18 -2.67 -0.51
C ILE A 156 7.86 -3.45 -0.49
N ILE A 157 6.80 -2.85 0.00
CA ILE A 157 5.47 -3.49 0.05
C ILE A 157 4.94 -3.75 -1.36
N GLY A 158 4.95 -2.74 -2.23
CA GLY A 158 4.43 -2.86 -3.58
C GLY A 158 5.23 -3.82 -4.46
N PHE A 159 6.55 -3.67 -4.46
CA PHE A 159 7.46 -4.56 -5.19
C PHE A 159 7.40 -5.99 -4.65
N GLY A 160 7.49 -6.16 -3.33
CA GLY A 160 7.43 -7.48 -2.68
C GLY A 160 6.10 -8.18 -2.91
N GLY A 161 4.97 -7.46 -2.84
CA GLY A 161 3.64 -7.99 -3.15
C GLY A 161 3.51 -8.47 -4.59
N ALA A 162 4.02 -7.68 -5.56
CA ALA A 162 4.01 -8.05 -6.97
C ALA A 162 4.98 -9.20 -7.28
N PHE A 163 6.18 -9.17 -6.71
CA PHE A 163 7.20 -10.20 -6.91
C PHE A 163 6.77 -11.56 -6.32
N SER A 164 6.10 -11.57 -5.18
CA SER A 164 5.58 -12.80 -4.55
C SER A 164 4.27 -13.29 -5.14
N SER A 165 3.72 -12.64 -6.16
CA SER A 165 2.41 -12.97 -6.74
C SER A 165 2.29 -14.41 -7.23
N GLU A 166 3.33 -14.99 -7.85
CA GLU A 166 3.32 -16.39 -8.30
C GLU A 166 3.25 -17.38 -7.12
N GLY A 167 4.00 -17.10 -6.04
CA GLY A 167 3.92 -17.87 -4.81
C GLY A 167 2.54 -17.77 -4.16
N LEU A 168 1.97 -16.59 -4.16
CA LEU A 168 0.63 -16.33 -3.65
C LEU A 168 -0.45 -17.06 -4.44
N GLN A 169 -0.38 -17.06 -5.77
CA GLN A 169 -1.28 -17.83 -6.65
C GLN A 169 -1.22 -19.33 -6.33
N LYS A 170 -0.03 -19.89 -6.11
CA LYS A 170 0.15 -21.30 -5.72
C LYS A 170 -0.50 -21.61 -4.38
N VAL A 171 -0.33 -20.75 -3.39
CA VAL A 171 -0.92 -20.92 -2.06
C VAL A 171 -2.44 -20.86 -2.14
N ILE A 172 -2.98 -19.88 -2.86
CA ILE A 172 -4.44 -19.73 -3.03
C ILE A 172 -5.04 -20.93 -3.75
N SER A 173 -4.38 -21.47 -4.77
CA SER A 173 -4.86 -22.65 -5.51
C SER A 173 -4.89 -23.95 -4.68
N LEU A 174 -4.25 -23.97 -3.51
CA LEU A 174 -4.30 -25.09 -2.56
C LEU A 174 -5.51 -25.02 -1.61
N ILE A 175 -6.21 -23.88 -1.56
CA ILE A 175 -7.41 -23.71 -0.74
C ILE A 175 -8.58 -24.32 -1.51
N PRO A 176 -9.24 -25.39 -1.03
CA PRO A 176 -10.41 -25.95 -1.69
C PRO A 176 -11.55 -24.93 -1.69
N ALA A 177 -12.25 -24.86 -2.82
CA ALA A 177 -13.39 -23.97 -3.03
C ALA A 177 -14.60 -24.37 -2.16
#